data_fa4f0cbccf471142cfa7580855c28ebc
#
_entry.id   fa4f0cbccf471142cfa7580855c28ebc
#
_cell.length_a   1.000
_cell.length_b   1.000
_cell.length_c   1.000
_cell.angle_alpha   90.00
_cell.angle_beta   90.00
_cell.angle_gamma   90.00
#
_symmetry.space_group_name_H-M   'P 1'
#
loop_
_entity.id
_entity.type
_entity.pdbx_description
1 polymer ?
#
loop_
_entity_poly.entity_id
_entity_poly.type
_entity_poly.pdbx_seq_one_letter_code
_entity_poly.pdbx_strand_id
1 'polypeptide(L)'
;MSKAILVMTYGTPEEYTFEGIAKFFTNIRRGMRPNDEEINLLLKNYLRIDGSPLQKITLKEVELLRESIKDEYKVYFANKFSSPYIPDIISKMEDDGIEECICLILEPHYSFYSIMGYERFIKSDKIKFNIIKSWYKEEKLIEFWADEIKKIITEEIKEDSYKVVFSAHSVPEIALKYNDPYVDQIFDMTKLIAEKIGLEKENYTNTWQSESDIGMPWIKPDVLEYLRDQKEHPEHYIFVPLSFISEHIEVLFDNDVECRELCEEFGVTYHRPPMPNYDSRLIEALVSTIEDNKNNPFISHNPEKTTFNEMDKPKGEMPDFVKAMLANKKDGEKPEMPDFVKKMLANKKGGEKPEMPDFVKKMLANKK
;
A
#
# COMPACT_ATOMS: atom_id res chain seq x y z
N MET A 1 -10.98 -27.29 16.98
CA MET A 1 -11.38 -26.05 16.30
C MET A 1 -10.72 -26.03 14.94
N SER A 2 -11.49 -25.79 13.88
CA SER A 2 -10.95 -25.72 12.53
C SER A 2 -10.34 -24.33 12.30
N LYS A 3 -9.02 -24.27 12.01
CA LYS A 3 -8.27 -23.04 11.85
C LYS A 3 -7.93 -22.77 10.39
N ALA A 4 -7.95 -21.51 10.02
CA ALA A 4 -7.59 -21.09 8.68
C ALA A 4 -6.61 -19.90 8.67
N ILE A 5 -5.96 -19.72 7.52
CA ILE A 5 -5.29 -18.48 7.14
C ILE A 5 -6.02 -17.94 5.93
N LEU A 6 -6.40 -16.67 5.99
CA LEU A 6 -6.92 -15.91 4.85
C LEU A 6 -5.85 -14.96 4.35
N VAL A 7 -5.23 -15.31 3.23
CA VAL A 7 -4.26 -14.45 2.53
C VAL A 7 -5.03 -13.46 1.68
N MET A 8 -4.72 -12.17 1.81
CA MET A 8 -5.44 -11.11 1.10
C MET A 8 -4.51 -10.17 0.38
N THR A 9 -4.96 -9.72 -0.79
CA THR A 9 -4.28 -8.69 -1.59
C THR A 9 -5.29 -7.71 -2.18
N TYR A 10 -4.79 -6.64 -2.76
CA TYR A 10 -5.61 -5.60 -3.38
C TYR A 10 -6.41 -6.12 -4.58
N GLY A 11 -5.80 -7.01 -5.36
CA GLY A 11 -6.34 -7.52 -6.61
C GLY A 11 -5.90 -6.70 -7.83
N THR A 12 -6.33 -7.14 -8.99
CA THR A 12 -6.04 -6.54 -10.29
C THR A 12 -7.23 -6.72 -11.22
N PRO A 13 -7.40 -5.93 -12.29
CA PRO A 13 -8.46 -6.17 -13.28
C PRO A 13 -8.41 -7.61 -13.83
N GLU A 14 -9.56 -8.22 -13.98
CA GLU A 14 -9.69 -9.57 -14.57
C GLU A 14 -9.37 -9.54 -16.07
N GLU A 15 -9.70 -8.40 -16.73
CA GLU A 15 -9.47 -8.17 -18.15
C GLU A 15 -8.93 -6.76 -18.39
N TYR A 16 -7.99 -6.62 -19.31
CA TYR A 16 -7.42 -5.34 -19.71
C TYR A 16 -8.20 -4.76 -20.90
N THR A 17 -9.51 -4.62 -20.69
CA THR A 17 -10.47 -3.97 -21.57
C THR A 17 -11.05 -2.75 -20.89
N PHE A 18 -11.68 -1.85 -21.65
CA PHE A 18 -12.35 -0.68 -21.07
C PHE A 18 -13.36 -1.09 -19.97
N GLU A 19 -14.18 -2.11 -20.22
CA GLU A 19 -15.18 -2.58 -19.25
C GLU A 19 -14.55 -3.28 -18.04
N GLY A 20 -13.48 -4.06 -18.24
CA GLY A 20 -12.73 -4.70 -17.15
C GLY A 20 -12.10 -3.68 -16.22
N ILE A 21 -11.45 -2.64 -16.77
CA ILE A 21 -10.90 -1.52 -16.01
C ILE A 21 -12.01 -0.72 -15.33
N ALA A 22 -13.11 -0.42 -16.03
CA ALA A 22 -14.24 0.30 -15.45
C ALA A 22 -14.83 -0.45 -14.24
N LYS A 23 -15.02 -1.77 -14.34
CA LYS A 23 -15.49 -2.63 -13.25
C LYS A 23 -14.54 -2.55 -12.04
N PHE A 24 -13.26 -2.78 -12.26
CA PHE A 24 -12.25 -2.78 -11.20
C PHE A 24 -12.15 -1.41 -10.51
N PHE A 25 -12.07 -0.34 -11.29
CA PHE A 25 -11.96 1.01 -10.77
C PHE A 25 -13.25 1.47 -10.04
N THR A 26 -14.41 1.01 -10.48
CA THR A 26 -15.69 1.23 -9.77
C THR A 26 -15.68 0.54 -8.40
N ASN A 27 -15.12 -0.68 -8.29
CA ASN A 27 -14.97 -1.38 -7.02
C ASN A 27 -14.06 -0.62 -6.05
N ILE A 28 -12.91 -0.12 -6.53
CA ILE A 28 -11.99 0.73 -5.74
C ILE A 28 -12.73 1.97 -5.22
N ARG A 29 -13.54 2.61 -6.06
CA ARG A 29 -14.33 3.80 -5.73
C ARG A 29 -15.68 3.50 -5.05
N ARG A 30 -15.84 2.28 -4.49
CA ARG A 30 -17.02 1.89 -3.72
C ARG A 30 -18.35 2.06 -4.48
N GLY A 31 -18.37 1.68 -5.73
CA GLY A 31 -19.55 1.74 -6.62
C GLY A 31 -19.69 3.06 -7.40
N MET A 32 -18.83 4.03 -7.20
CA MET A 32 -18.80 5.25 -8.01
C MET A 32 -17.98 5.00 -9.28
N ARG A 33 -18.66 4.93 -10.43
CA ARG A 33 -17.99 4.71 -11.71
C ARG A 33 -17.10 5.92 -12.05
N PRO A 34 -15.80 5.71 -12.38
CA PRO A 34 -14.93 6.75 -12.90
C PRO A 34 -15.44 7.31 -14.25
N ASN A 35 -14.98 8.48 -14.65
CA ASN A 35 -15.25 8.97 -15.99
C ASN A 35 -14.44 8.19 -17.04
N ASP A 36 -14.83 8.33 -18.30
CA ASP A 36 -14.23 7.54 -19.38
C ASP A 36 -12.75 7.92 -19.65
N GLU A 37 -12.35 9.15 -19.35
CA GLU A 37 -10.95 9.59 -19.47
C GLU A 37 -10.09 8.90 -18.44
N GLU A 38 -10.53 8.83 -17.18
CA GLU A 38 -9.83 8.11 -16.11
C GLU A 38 -9.72 6.62 -16.41
N ILE A 39 -10.78 6.00 -16.94
CA ILE A 39 -10.79 4.58 -17.33
C ILE A 39 -9.78 4.35 -18.47
N ASN A 40 -9.79 5.19 -19.51
CA ASN A 40 -8.88 5.06 -20.64
C ASN A 40 -7.40 5.28 -20.22
N LEU A 41 -7.14 6.24 -19.33
CA LEU A 41 -5.79 6.48 -18.80
C LEU A 41 -5.26 5.22 -18.07
N LEU A 42 -6.05 4.68 -17.16
CA LEU A 42 -5.66 3.48 -16.42
C LEU A 42 -5.51 2.27 -17.35
N LEU A 43 -6.39 2.10 -18.33
CA LEU A 43 -6.28 1.05 -19.35
C LEU A 43 -4.96 1.18 -20.14
N LYS A 44 -4.62 2.40 -20.57
CA LYS A 44 -3.37 2.67 -21.29
C LYS A 44 -2.15 2.27 -20.43
N ASN A 45 -2.17 2.56 -19.14
CA ASN A 45 -1.06 2.21 -18.24
C ASN A 45 -0.92 0.69 -18.11
N TYR A 46 -2.04 -0.04 -17.94
CA TYR A 46 -2.01 -1.52 -17.93
C TYR A 46 -1.51 -2.11 -19.26
N LEU A 47 -1.92 -1.56 -20.39
CA LEU A 47 -1.48 -2.04 -21.71
C LEU A 47 0.02 -1.76 -21.96
N ARG A 48 0.58 -0.69 -21.40
CA ARG A 48 2.04 -0.39 -21.49
C ARG A 48 2.92 -1.41 -20.79
N ILE A 49 2.40 -2.08 -19.79
CA ILE A 49 3.11 -3.11 -19.02
C ILE A 49 2.68 -4.55 -19.40
N ASP A 50 1.94 -4.71 -20.49
CA ASP A 50 1.37 -5.99 -20.95
C ASP A 50 0.50 -6.68 -19.87
N GLY A 51 -0.22 -5.86 -19.06
CA GLY A 51 -1.04 -6.30 -17.95
C GLY A 51 -0.26 -6.51 -16.64
N SER A 52 -1.00 -6.73 -15.55
CA SER A 52 -0.40 -6.94 -14.23
C SER A 52 -0.18 -8.43 -13.94
N PRO A 53 1.01 -8.86 -13.53
CA PRO A 53 1.26 -10.26 -13.16
C PRO A 53 0.76 -10.60 -11.73
N LEU A 54 0.22 -9.62 -10.98
CA LEU A 54 -0.09 -9.73 -9.55
C LEU A 54 -0.88 -10.99 -9.20
N GLN A 55 -1.97 -11.27 -9.92
CA GLN A 55 -2.82 -12.44 -9.64
C GLN A 55 -2.04 -13.76 -9.74
N LYS A 56 -1.19 -13.88 -10.76
CA LYS A 56 -0.37 -15.09 -10.98
C LYS A 56 0.70 -15.23 -9.88
N ILE A 57 1.33 -14.12 -9.51
CA ILE A 57 2.35 -14.08 -8.46
C ILE A 57 1.70 -14.47 -7.13
N THR A 58 0.59 -13.84 -6.76
CA THR A 58 -0.09 -14.13 -5.49
C THR A 58 -0.56 -15.59 -5.38
N LEU A 59 -1.08 -16.16 -6.45
CA LEU A 59 -1.46 -17.59 -6.44
C LEU A 59 -0.25 -18.48 -6.15
N LYS A 60 0.94 -18.12 -6.65
CA LYS A 60 2.17 -18.88 -6.36
C LYS A 60 2.66 -18.64 -4.93
N GLU A 61 2.57 -17.42 -4.41
CA GLU A 61 2.85 -17.10 -2.99
C GLU A 61 1.97 -17.96 -2.06
N VAL A 62 0.66 -18.01 -2.35
CA VAL A 62 -0.31 -18.81 -1.58
C VAL A 62 -0.02 -20.31 -1.66
N GLU A 63 0.35 -20.83 -2.83
CA GLU A 63 0.75 -22.22 -3.01
C GLU A 63 1.97 -22.57 -2.14
N LEU A 64 3.05 -21.78 -2.23
CA LEU A 64 4.27 -21.98 -1.46
C LEU A 64 4.05 -21.81 0.04
N LEU A 65 3.25 -20.83 0.45
CA LEU A 65 2.87 -20.66 1.85
C LEU A 65 2.12 -21.92 2.36
N ARG A 66 1.17 -22.43 1.59
CA ARG A 66 0.42 -23.65 1.94
C ARG A 66 1.34 -24.85 2.14
N GLU A 67 2.32 -25.03 1.26
CA GLU A 67 3.32 -26.08 1.39
C GLU A 67 4.19 -25.92 2.64
N SER A 68 4.53 -24.68 3.01
CA SER A 68 5.42 -24.36 4.13
C SER A 68 4.77 -24.54 5.50
N ILE A 69 3.47 -24.22 5.65
CA ILE A 69 2.73 -24.33 6.92
C ILE A 69 2.10 -25.71 7.14
N LYS A 70 2.23 -26.61 6.16
CA LYS A 70 1.68 -27.99 6.18
C LYS A 70 0.19 -28.02 6.50
N ASP A 71 -0.27 -29.06 7.19
CA ASP A 71 -1.71 -29.32 7.46
C ASP A 71 -2.23 -28.59 8.72
N GLU A 72 -1.48 -27.65 9.31
CA GLU A 72 -1.91 -26.96 10.54
C GLU A 72 -3.10 -26.02 10.30
N TYR A 73 -3.15 -25.41 9.10
CA TYR A 73 -4.19 -24.46 8.71
C TYR A 73 -4.75 -24.76 7.32
N LYS A 74 -6.04 -24.52 7.12
CA LYS A 74 -6.60 -24.37 5.77
C LYS A 74 -6.26 -22.97 5.24
N VAL A 75 -5.60 -22.90 4.08
CA VAL A 75 -5.22 -21.61 3.46
C VAL A 75 -6.22 -21.22 2.40
N TYR A 76 -6.80 -20.04 2.58
CA TYR A 76 -7.71 -19.38 1.64
C TYR A 76 -7.04 -18.13 1.07
N PHE A 77 -7.50 -17.71 -0.10
CA PHE A 77 -7.04 -16.52 -0.78
C PHE A 77 -8.21 -15.66 -1.22
N ALA A 78 -8.10 -14.35 -1.06
CA ALA A 78 -9.08 -13.39 -1.53
C ALA A 78 -8.45 -12.06 -1.95
N ASN A 79 -9.13 -11.38 -2.87
CA ASN A 79 -8.82 -10.01 -3.27
C ASN A 79 -9.82 -9.02 -2.66
N LYS A 80 -9.35 -7.79 -2.45
CA LYS A 80 -10.18 -6.69 -1.96
C LYS A 80 -11.12 -6.16 -3.05
N PHE A 81 -10.64 -6.00 -4.29
CA PHE A 81 -11.35 -5.31 -5.37
C PHE A 81 -11.58 -6.13 -6.65
N SER A 82 -11.14 -7.37 -6.70
CA SER A 82 -11.39 -8.32 -7.80
C SER A 82 -11.73 -9.71 -7.28
N SER A 83 -12.16 -10.62 -8.15
CA SER A 83 -12.45 -12.00 -7.76
C SER A 83 -11.15 -12.79 -7.46
N PRO A 84 -11.21 -13.71 -6.46
CA PRO A 84 -12.29 -13.98 -5.51
C PRO A 84 -12.37 -12.90 -4.41
N TYR A 85 -13.55 -12.40 -4.15
CA TYR A 85 -13.75 -11.32 -3.17
C TYR A 85 -13.70 -11.82 -1.71
N ILE A 86 -13.20 -10.97 -0.81
CA ILE A 86 -13.08 -11.29 0.63
C ILE A 86 -14.41 -11.80 1.22
N PRO A 87 -15.57 -11.13 1.02
CA PRO A 87 -16.84 -11.62 1.58
C PRO A 87 -17.24 -12.99 1.08
N ASP A 88 -17.00 -13.29 -0.20
CA ASP A 88 -17.35 -14.59 -0.81
C ASP A 88 -16.50 -15.71 -0.21
N ILE A 89 -15.22 -15.45 0.00
CA ILE A 89 -14.31 -16.42 0.60
C ILE A 89 -14.63 -16.63 2.09
N ILE A 90 -15.01 -15.58 2.82
CA ILE A 90 -15.46 -15.72 4.22
C ILE A 90 -16.71 -16.60 4.29
N SER A 91 -17.69 -16.38 3.40
CA SER A 91 -18.88 -17.26 3.33
C SER A 91 -18.50 -18.72 3.06
N LYS A 92 -17.56 -18.96 2.13
CA LYS A 92 -17.03 -20.31 1.89
C LYS A 92 -16.34 -20.89 3.13
N MET A 93 -15.58 -20.10 3.86
CA MET A 93 -14.93 -20.54 5.10
C MET A 93 -15.96 -20.93 6.18
N GLU A 94 -17.07 -20.19 6.28
CA GLU A 94 -18.18 -20.55 7.16
C GLU A 94 -18.81 -21.90 6.79
N ASP A 95 -19.04 -22.14 5.48
CA ASP A 95 -19.55 -23.41 4.96
C ASP A 95 -18.57 -24.56 5.19
N ASP A 96 -17.27 -24.29 5.13
CA ASP A 96 -16.21 -25.25 5.44
C ASP A 96 -16.02 -25.51 6.95
N GLY A 97 -16.80 -24.84 7.82
CA GLY A 97 -16.79 -25.01 9.28
C GLY A 97 -15.57 -24.41 9.97
N ILE A 98 -14.98 -23.33 9.42
CA ILE A 98 -13.87 -22.62 10.06
C ILE A 98 -14.42 -21.82 11.25
N GLU A 99 -13.72 -21.89 12.38
CA GLU A 99 -14.05 -21.18 13.62
C GLU A 99 -13.06 -20.05 13.96
N GLU A 100 -11.78 -20.22 13.58
CA GLU A 100 -10.72 -19.25 13.81
C GLU A 100 -9.93 -19.00 12.53
N CYS A 101 -9.63 -17.74 12.23
CA CYS A 101 -8.89 -17.35 11.05
C CYS A 101 -7.83 -16.29 11.34
N ILE A 102 -6.59 -16.55 10.94
CA ILE A 102 -5.53 -15.55 10.86
C ILE A 102 -5.67 -14.84 9.51
N CYS A 103 -5.80 -13.53 9.53
CA CYS A 103 -5.88 -12.68 8.34
C CYS A 103 -4.49 -12.10 8.04
N LEU A 104 -3.89 -12.55 6.95
CA LEU A 104 -2.59 -12.10 6.47
C LEU A 104 -2.77 -11.26 5.20
N ILE A 105 -2.48 -9.96 5.30
CA ILE A 105 -2.55 -9.05 4.16
C ILE A 105 -1.14 -8.93 3.58
N LEU A 106 -1.00 -9.09 2.26
CA LEU A 106 0.26 -9.04 1.55
C LEU A 106 0.75 -7.60 1.31
N GLU A 107 0.55 -6.76 2.32
CA GLU A 107 1.06 -5.39 2.43
C GLU A 107 1.76 -5.29 3.80
N PRO A 108 3.09 -5.10 3.84
CA PRO A 108 3.84 -5.21 5.11
C PRO A 108 3.63 -4.04 6.08
N HIS A 109 3.20 -2.89 5.57
CA HIS A 109 3.04 -1.67 6.34
C HIS A 109 1.58 -1.37 6.67
N TYR A 110 1.32 -0.94 7.90
CA TYR A 110 -0.03 -0.54 8.31
C TYR A 110 -0.34 0.89 7.91
N SER A 111 -1.50 1.09 7.30
CA SER A 111 -2.11 2.41 7.13
C SER A 111 -3.62 2.34 7.30
N PHE A 112 -4.22 3.44 7.72
CA PHE A 112 -5.68 3.63 7.68
C PHE A 112 -6.22 3.57 6.25
N TYR A 113 -5.38 3.88 5.26
CA TYR A 113 -5.72 3.89 3.84
C TYR A 113 -5.52 2.53 3.17
N SER A 114 -4.70 1.64 3.74
CA SER A 114 -4.45 0.29 3.22
C SER A 114 -5.08 -0.79 4.09
N ILE A 115 -4.42 -1.23 5.16
CA ILE A 115 -4.80 -2.40 5.99
C ILE A 115 -6.18 -2.23 6.61
N MET A 116 -6.49 -1.08 7.23
CA MET A 116 -7.81 -0.82 7.77
C MET A 116 -8.91 -0.88 6.70
N GLY A 117 -8.57 -0.61 5.44
CA GLY A 117 -9.48 -0.75 4.32
C GLY A 117 -9.90 -2.20 4.05
N TYR A 118 -9.04 -3.19 4.34
CA TYR A 118 -9.38 -4.62 4.26
C TYR A 118 -10.31 -5.04 5.40
N GLU A 119 -10.10 -4.53 6.60
CA GLU A 119 -10.89 -4.88 7.78
C GLU A 119 -12.38 -4.68 7.58
N ARG A 120 -12.78 -3.71 6.74
CA ARG A 120 -14.19 -3.45 6.42
C ARG A 120 -14.90 -4.60 5.70
N PHE A 121 -14.15 -5.46 5.03
CA PHE A 121 -14.67 -6.62 4.32
C PHE A 121 -14.63 -7.90 5.16
N ILE A 122 -13.88 -7.89 6.28
CA ILE A 122 -13.76 -9.04 7.18
C ILE A 122 -14.93 -9.00 8.16
N LYS A 123 -15.96 -9.84 7.89
CA LYS A 123 -17.17 -9.89 8.72
C LYS A 123 -17.72 -11.30 8.77
N SER A 124 -17.90 -11.83 9.97
CA SER A 124 -18.59 -13.09 10.22
C SER A 124 -19.11 -13.13 11.66
N ASP A 125 -20.27 -13.74 11.87
CA ASP A 125 -20.79 -14.05 13.20
C ASP A 125 -20.33 -15.43 13.69
N LYS A 126 -19.72 -16.24 12.81
CA LYS A 126 -19.28 -17.63 13.11
C LYS A 126 -17.78 -17.73 13.30
N ILE A 127 -17.00 -16.91 12.58
CA ILE A 127 -15.54 -16.97 12.55
C ILE A 127 -14.98 -15.84 13.43
N LYS A 128 -14.03 -16.18 14.29
CA LYS A 128 -13.20 -15.19 15.01
C LYS A 128 -11.94 -14.93 14.22
N PHE A 129 -11.53 -13.68 14.15
CA PHE A 129 -10.40 -13.26 13.36
C PHE A 129 -9.24 -12.74 14.21
N ASN A 130 -8.03 -13.07 13.81
CA ASN A 130 -6.78 -12.45 14.23
C ASN A 130 -6.21 -11.74 13.01
N ILE A 131 -6.30 -10.41 12.96
CA ILE A 131 -5.88 -9.61 11.80
C ILE A 131 -4.48 -9.07 12.05
N ILE A 132 -3.51 -9.57 11.28
CA ILE A 132 -2.12 -9.09 11.33
C ILE A 132 -2.09 -7.69 10.72
N LYS A 133 -1.64 -6.72 11.51
CA LYS A 133 -1.66 -5.30 11.13
C LYS A 133 -0.42 -4.87 10.35
N SER A 134 0.74 -5.43 10.69
CA SER A 134 2.01 -5.01 10.10
C SER A 134 3.07 -6.10 10.32
N TRP A 135 3.97 -6.25 9.35
CA TRP A 135 5.06 -7.23 9.37
C TRP A 135 6.32 -6.77 8.62
N TYR A 136 6.48 -5.45 8.41
CA TYR A 136 7.59 -4.85 7.67
C TYR A 136 8.97 -5.08 8.31
N LYS A 137 9.04 -5.51 9.59
CA LYS A 137 10.30 -5.81 10.30
C LYS A 137 10.76 -7.24 10.15
N GLU A 138 10.04 -8.08 9.43
CA GLU A 138 10.45 -9.47 9.22
C GLU A 138 11.88 -9.53 8.68
N GLU A 139 12.75 -10.25 9.39
CA GLU A 139 14.18 -10.28 9.11
C GLU A 139 14.45 -10.72 7.67
N LYS A 140 13.75 -11.73 7.20
CA LYS A 140 13.91 -12.27 5.86
C LYS A 140 13.49 -11.32 4.76
N LEU A 141 12.50 -10.45 5.00
CA LEU A 141 12.12 -9.39 4.08
C LEU A 141 13.20 -8.30 4.02
N ILE A 142 13.76 -7.91 5.18
CA ILE A 142 14.88 -6.96 5.25
C ILE A 142 16.13 -7.54 4.56
N GLU A 143 16.44 -8.82 4.79
CA GLU A 143 17.53 -9.53 4.11
C GLU A 143 17.36 -9.52 2.60
N PHE A 144 16.17 -9.85 2.11
CA PHE A 144 15.88 -9.83 0.68
C PHE A 144 16.27 -8.48 0.05
N TRP A 145 15.72 -7.39 0.57
CA TRP A 145 16.00 -6.07 0.02
C TRP A 145 17.48 -5.68 0.15
N ALA A 146 18.09 -5.96 1.30
CA ALA A 146 19.50 -5.66 1.54
C ALA A 146 20.41 -6.39 0.53
N ASP A 147 20.19 -7.68 0.31
CA ASP A 147 21.00 -8.49 -0.60
C ASP A 147 20.83 -8.05 -2.06
N GLU A 148 19.59 -7.82 -2.51
CA GLU A 148 19.32 -7.44 -3.90
C GLU A 148 19.86 -6.02 -4.21
N ILE A 149 19.74 -5.06 -3.28
CA ILE A 149 20.34 -3.72 -3.44
C ILE A 149 21.86 -3.83 -3.45
N LYS A 150 22.45 -4.57 -2.51
CA LYS A 150 23.88 -4.75 -2.41
C LYS A 150 24.46 -5.39 -3.68
N LYS A 151 23.75 -6.36 -4.26
CA LYS A 151 24.15 -7.01 -5.51
C LYS A 151 24.27 -5.99 -6.65
N ILE A 152 23.28 -5.11 -6.84
CA ILE A 152 23.32 -4.05 -7.86
C ILE A 152 24.53 -3.14 -7.61
N ILE A 153 24.73 -2.68 -6.37
CA ILE A 153 25.86 -1.78 -6.03
C ILE A 153 27.20 -2.45 -6.34
N THR A 154 27.41 -3.70 -5.95
CA THR A 154 28.70 -4.36 -6.04
C THR A 154 29.01 -4.97 -7.42
N GLU A 155 27.99 -5.46 -8.12
CA GLU A 155 28.18 -6.20 -9.37
C GLU A 155 27.98 -5.33 -10.62
N GLU A 156 27.02 -4.38 -10.57
CA GLU A 156 26.64 -3.55 -11.70
C GLU A 156 27.25 -2.15 -11.65
N ILE A 157 27.14 -1.45 -10.52
CA ILE A 157 27.59 -0.04 -10.35
C ILE A 157 29.08 0.06 -10.02
N LYS A 158 29.55 -0.76 -9.06
CA LYS A 158 30.94 -0.79 -8.58
C LYS A 158 31.38 0.52 -7.90
N GLU A 159 32.20 1.34 -8.61
CA GLU A 159 32.80 2.57 -8.06
C GLU A 159 32.08 3.84 -8.53
N ASP A 160 31.08 3.73 -9.41
CA ASP A 160 30.36 4.88 -9.94
C ASP A 160 29.43 5.48 -8.88
N SER A 161 29.07 6.74 -9.06
CA SER A 161 28.16 7.42 -8.13
C SER A 161 26.74 6.90 -8.25
N TYR A 162 26.07 6.72 -7.11
CA TYR A 162 24.70 6.20 -7.09
C TYR A 162 23.82 6.83 -6.00
N LYS A 163 22.52 6.71 -6.18
CA LYS A 163 21.50 7.04 -5.19
C LYS A 163 20.45 5.97 -5.11
N VAL A 164 20.22 5.44 -3.92
CA VAL A 164 19.08 4.54 -3.64
C VAL A 164 17.85 5.37 -3.32
N VAL A 165 16.79 5.19 -4.08
CA VAL A 165 15.51 5.88 -3.92
C VAL A 165 14.49 4.88 -3.42
N PHE A 166 14.26 4.88 -2.11
CA PHE A 166 13.20 4.10 -1.49
C PHE A 166 11.87 4.80 -1.72
N SER A 167 11.01 4.23 -2.56
CA SER A 167 9.68 4.78 -2.81
C SER A 167 8.60 3.96 -2.11
N ALA A 168 7.48 4.60 -1.83
CA ALA A 168 6.30 3.96 -1.28
C ALA A 168 5.04 4.64 -1.84
N HIS A 169 3.92 3.89 -1.89
CA HIS A 169 2.65 4.50 -2.28
C HIS A 169 2.34 5.67 -1.35
N SER A 170 2.08 6.85 -1.91
CA SER A 170 1.71 8.00 -1.11
C SER A 170 0.34 7.79 -0.45
N VAL A 171 0.10 8.52 0.64
CA VAL A 171 -1.22 8.60 1.27
C VAL A 171 -1.56 10.07 1.50
N PRO A 172 -2.86 10.43 1.65
CA PRO A 172 -3.23 11.80 1.94
C PRO A 172 -2.53 12.35 3.20
N GLU A 173 -1.99 13.57 3.15
CA GLU A 173 -1.28 14.23 4.27
C GLU A 173 -2.08 14.23 5.59
N ILE A 174 -3.41 14.14 5.50
CA ILE A 174 -4.25 14.08 6.69
C ILE A 174 -3.97 12.85 7.54
N ALA A 175 -3.41 11.77 6.96
CA ALA A 175 -2.96 10.59 7.69
C ALA A 175 -2.00 10.96 8.82
N LEU A 176 -1.07 11.89 8.57
CA LEU A 176 -0.10 12.37 9.56
C LEU A 176 -0.77 13.04 10.78
N LYS A 177 -1.93 13.71 10.56
CA LYS A 177 -2.68 14.36 11.65
C LYS A 177 -3.39 13.36 12.54
N TYR A 178 -3.65 12.15 12.05
CA TYR A 178 -4.27 11.07 12.81
C TYR A 178 -3.24 10.06 13.33
N ASN A 179 -1.93 10.38 13.23
CA ASN A 179 -0.82 9.52 13.60
C ASN A 179 -0.92 8.12 12.97
N ASP A 180 -1.22 8.07 11.68
CA ASP A 180 -1.07 6.87 10.88
C ASP A 180 0.40 6.44 10.93
N PRO A 181 0.73 5.23 11.38
CA PRO A 181 2.13 4.82 11.56
C PRO A 181 2.86 4.52 10.23
N TYR A 182 2.18 4.62 9.10
CA TYR A 182 2.69 4.22 7.80
C TYR A 182 4.04 4.84 7.45
N VAL A 183 4.12 6.16 7.57
CA VAL A 183 5.34 6.91 7.25
C VAL A 183 6.50 6.48 8.15
N ASP A 184 6.24 6.36 9.45
CA ASP A 184 7.24 5.90 10.41
C ASP A 184 7.73 4.49 10.09
N GLN A 185 6.83 3.60 9.69
CA GLN A 185 7.17 2.22 9.31
C GLN A 185 8.02 2.17 8.03
N ILE A 186 7.71 2.99 7.02
CA ILE A 186 8.52 3.10 5.80
C ILE A 186 9.94 3.60 6.12
N PHE A 187 10.06 4.67 6.91
CA PHE A 187 11.37 5.20 7.31
C PHE A 187 12.17 4.22 8.17
N ASP A 188 11.50 3.51 9.08
CA ASP A 188 12.13 2.49 9.93
C ASP A 188 12.65 1.31 9.08
N MET A 189 11.85 0.81 8.13
CA MET A 189 12.29 -0.25 7.21
C MET A 189 13.46 0.20 6.33
N THR A 190 13.38 1.42 5.78
CA THR A 190 14.50 2.03 5.02
C THR A 190 15.78 2.03 5.87
N LYS A 191 15.68 2.46 7.12
CA LYS A 191 16.83 2.50 8.03
C LYS A 191 17.40 1.11 8.29
N LEU A 192 16.56 0.12 8.58
CA LEU A 192 16.99 -1.27 8.80
C LEU A 192 17.75 -1.84 7.59
N ILE A 193 17.27 -1.58 6.37
CA ILE A 193 17.95 -2.01 5.15
C ILE A 193 19.27 -1.24 4.97
N ALA A 194 19.26 0.08 5.11
CA ALA A 194 20.45 0.90 4.95
C ALA A 194 21.56 0.52 5.94
N GLU A 195 21.24 0.29 7.20
CA GLU A 195 22.17 -0.17 8.22
C GLU A 195 22.72 -1.56 7.90
N LYS A 196 21.89 -2.49 7.41
CA LYS A 196 22.30 -3.87 7.08
C LYS A 196 23.33 -3.92 5.96
N ILE A 197 23.28 -3.02 4.99
CA ILE A 197 24.23 -2.97 3.86
C ILE A 197 25.29 -1.86 3.98
N GLY A 198 25.22 -1.03 5.03
CA GLY A 198 26.18 0.05 5.29
C GLY A 198 26.03 1.24 4.32
N LEU A 199 24.78 1.60 3.95
CA LEU A 199 24.55 2.81 3.13
C LEU A 199 24.78 4.08 3.93
N GLU A 200 25.63 4.96 3.41
CA GLU A 200 25.80 6.30 3.95
C GLU A 200 24.53 7.13 3.71
N LYS A 201 24.24 8.07 4.63
CA LYS A 201 23.00 8.86 4.62
C LYS A 201 22.79 9.67 3.33
N GLU A 202 23.86 10.13 2.74
CA GLU A 202 23.89 10.85 1.46
C GLU A 202 23.54 9.97 0.25
N ASN A 203 23.69 8.65 0.35
CA ASN A 203 23.48 7.72 -0.76
C ASN A 203 22.07 7.16 -0.84
N TYR A 204 21.15 7.58 0.02
CA TYR A 204 19.76 7.16 -0.09
C TYR A 204 18.76 8.26 0.28
N THR A 205 17.52 8.09 -0.15
CA THR A 205 16.39 8.97 0.18
C THR A 205 15.09 8.20 0.21
N ASN A 206 14.05 8.79 0.81
CA ASN A 206 12.68 8.31 0.70
C ASN A 206 11.86 9.25 -0.17
N THR A 207 11.01 8.68 -1.01
CA THR A 207 10.08 9.39 -1.89
C THR A 207 8.71 8.68 -1.88
N TRP A 208 7.74 9.31 -2.51
CA TRP A 208 6.39 8.78 -2.61
C TRP A 208 5.98 8.66 -4.07
N GLN A 209 5.06 7.75 -4.38
CA GLN A 209 4.56 7.49 -5.73
C GLN A 209 3.05 7.27 -5.75
N SER A 210 2.45 7.16 -6.93
CA SER A 210 1.07 6.71 -7.14
C SER A 210 0.02 7.63 -6.48
N GLU A 211 0.28 8.94 -6.37
CA GLU A 211 -0.73 9.87 -5.86
C GLU A 211 -1.93 9.93 -6.80
N SER A 212 -3.13 10.09 -6.24
CA SER A 212 -4.38 10.19 -7.00
C SER A 212 -5.01 11.56 -6.82
N ASP A 213 -5.58 12.13 -7.88
CA ASP A 213 -6.35 13.39 -7.78
C ASP A 213 -7.71 13.15 -7.11
N ILE A 214 -7.70 13.18 -5.78
CA ILE A 214 -8.91 13.11 -4.96
C ILE A 214 -9.23 14.44 -4.28
N GLY A 215 -8.59 15.54 -4.73
CA GLY A 215 -8.77 16.88 -4.18
C GLY A 215 -8.25 17.07 -2.76
N MET A 216 -7.31 16.25 -2.32
CA MET A 216 -6.60 16.37 -1.05
C MET A 216 -5.09 16.33 -1.30
N PRO A 217 -4.28 17.05 -0.49
CA PRO A 217 -2.82 16.98 -0.60
C PRO A 217 -2.33 15.58 -0.15
N TRP A 218 -1.33 15.08 -0.86
CA TRP A 218 -0.65 13.82 -0.61
C TRP A 218 0.75 14.07 -0.02
N ILE A 219 1.30 13.06 0.65
CA ILE A 219 2.63 13.15 1.23
C ILE A 219 3.68 13.27 0.11
N LYS A 220 4.62 14.17 0.29
CA LYS A 220 5.69 14.55 -0.66
C LYS A 220 7.08 14.25 -0.08
N PRO A 221 8.15 14.27 -0.92
CA PRO A 221 8.14 14.55 -2.36
C PRO A 221 7.64 13.34 -3.17
N ASP A 222 6.91 13.58 -4.27
CA ASP A 222 6.69 12.59 -5.30
C ASP A 222 8.02 12.20 -5.96
N VAL A 223 8.15 10.94 -6.38
CA VAL A 223 9.42 10.41 -6.90
C VAL A 223 9.87 11.14 -8.17
N LEU A 224 8.96 11.46 -9.09
CA LEU A 224 9.29 12.17 -10.33
C LEU A 224 9.60 13.64 -10.06
N GLU A 225 8.88 14.29 -9.13
CA GLU A 225 9.19 15.65 -8.66
C GLU A 225 10.57 15.68 -8.01
N TYR A 226 10.86 14.73 -7.10
CA TYR A 226 12.17 14.61 -6.48
C TYR A 226 13.29 14.54 -7.51
N LEU A 227 13.18 13.72 -8.54
CA LEU A 227 14.20 13.58 -9.58
C LEU A 227 14.39 14.89 -10.35
N ARG A 228 13.30 15.56 -10.76
CA ARG A 228 13.36 16.84 -11.51
C ARG A 228 13.97 17.98 -10.70
N ASP A 229 13.81 17.95 -9.39
CA ASP A 229 14.32 19.00 -8.49
C ASP A 229 15.82 18.86 -8.18
N GLN A 230 16.47 17.74 -8.55
CA GLN A 230 17.91 17.58 -8.37
C GLN A 230 18.67 18.48 -9.34
N LYS A 231 19.65 19.24 -8.83
CA LYS A 231 20.54 20.06 -9.64
C LYS A 231 21.62 19.25 -10.36
N GLU A 232 22.04 18.19 -9.73
CA GLU A 232 23.04 17.24 -10.21
C GLU A 232 22.51 15.82 -9.96
N HIS A 233 22.72 14.94 -10.92
CA HIS A 233 22.32 13.55 -10.83
C HIS A 233 23.54 12.66 -10.65
N PRO A 234 23.44 11.58 -9.85
CA PRO A 234 24.46 10.53 -9.87
C PRO A 234 24.42 9.79 -11.21
N GLU A 235 25.42 8.97 -11.48
CA GLU A 235 25.45 8.12 -12.67
C GLU A 235 24.38 7.03 -12.67
N HIS A 236 23.96 6.60 -11.45
CA HIS A 236 23.01 5.53 -11.25
C HIS A 236 21.95 5.86 -10.21
N TYR A 237 20.70 5.56 -10.51
CA TYR A 237 19.61 5.50 -9.53
C TYR A 237 19.14 4.05 -9.32
N ILE A 238 18.95 3.66 -8.07
CA ILE A 238 18.38 2.36 -7.68
C ILE A 238 17.02 2.62 -7.04
N PHE A 239 15.94 2.28 -7.71
CA PHE A 239 14.57 2.45 -7.20
C PHE A 239 14.12 1.22 -6.42
N VAL A 240 13.66 1.42 -5.20
CA VAL A 240 13.21 0.36 -4.30
C VAL A 240 11.78 0.66 -3.86
N PRO A 241 10.74 0.09 -4.52
CA PRO A 241 9.34 0.33 -4.18
C PRO A 241 8.92 -0.43 -2.92
N LEU A 242 9.31 0.11 -1.76
CA LEU A 242 9.41 -0.56 -0.46
C LEU A 242 8.07 -0.97 0.15
N SER A 243 6.98 -0.26 -0.19
CA SER A 243 5.64 -0.58 0.32
C SER A 243 5.01 -1.82 -0.30
N PHE A 244 5.62 -2.38 -1.33
CA PHE A 244 5.12 -3.51 -2.10
C PHE A 244 6.02 -4.74 -1.96
N ILE A 245 5.45 -5.91 -2.23
CA ILE A 245 6.21 -7.17 -2.21
C ILE A 245 6.12 -7.92 -3.53
N SER A 246 5.23 -7.53 -4.42
CA SER A 246 4.97 -8.23 -5.68
C SER A 246 4.88 -7.25 -6.85
N GLU A 247 5.28 -7.69 -8.02
CA GLU A 247 5.14 -6.92 -9.24
C GLU A 247 3.67 -6.70 -9.60
N HIS A 248 3.30 -5.45 -9.85
CA HIS A 248 1.99 -4.99 -10.26
C HIS A 248 2.11 -3.62 -10.94
N ILE A 249 0.97 -3.00 -11.29
CA ILE A 249 0.97 -1.76 -12.06
C ILE A 249 1.80 -0.64 -11.41
N GLU A 250 1.69 -0.42 -10.10
CA GLU A 250 2.38 0.68 -9.40
C GLU A 250 3.89 0.46 -9.25
N VAL A 251 4.39 -0.75 -9.53
CA VAL A 251 5.83 -1.05 -9.67
C VAL A 251 6.24 -0.97 -11.13
N LEU A 252 5.53 -1.70 -12.00
CA LEU A 252 5.92 -1.85 -13.40
C LEU A 252 5.68 -0.57 -14.21
N PHE A 253 4.64 0.21 -13.89
CA PHE A 253 4.38 1.46 -14.59
C PHE A 253 5.10 2.62 -13.91
N ASP A 254 4.88 2.89 -12.62
CA ASP A 254 5.42 4.08 -11.97
C ASP A 254 6.95 4.04 -11.89
N ASN A 255 7.56 2.86 -11.62
CA ASN A 255 9.02 2.73 -11.57
C ASN A 255 9.61 2.32 -12.93
N ASP A 256 9.21 1.18 -13.51
CA ASP A 256 9.90 0.62 -14.70
C ASP A 256 9.56 1.37 -15.98
N VAL A 257 8.49 2.18 -16.01
CA VAL A 257 8.18 3.07 -17.13
C VAL A 257 8.54 4.51 -16.78
N GLU A 258 7.84 5.16 -15.85
CA GLU A 258 7.97 6.61 -15.64
C GLU A 258 9.32 7.02 -15.06
N CYS A 259 9.79 6.33 -13.99
CA CYS A 259 11.10 6.65 -13.43
C CYS A 259 12.25 6.30 -14.39
N ARG A 260 12.12 5.20 -15.15
CA ARG A 260 13.13 4.82 -16.15
C ARG A 260 13.20 5.84 -17.29
N GLU A 261 12.06 6.27 -17.86
CA GLU A 261 12.02 7.29 -18.90
C GLU A 261 12.65 8.59 -18.45
N LEU A 262 12.42 8.98 -17.19
CA LEU A 262 13.02 10.19 -16.63
C LEU A 262 14.54 10.04 -16.41
N CYS A 263 15.01 8.88 -16.00
CA CYS A 263 16.46 8.59 -15.95
C CYS A 263 17.12 8.67 -17.34
N GLU A 264 16.46 8.13 -18.37
CA GLU A 264 16.90 8.22 -19.76
C GLU A 264 16.98 9.69 -20.24
N GLU A 265 15.97 10.52 -19.88
CA GLU A 265 15.97 11.95 -20.17
C GLU A 265 17.17 12.69 -19.54
N PHE A 266 17.56 12.31 -18.32
CA PHE A 266 18.71 12.88 -17.61
C PHE A 266 20.05 12.25 -18.02
N GLY A 267 20.06 11.19 -18.83
CA GLY A 267 21.27 10.49 -19.24
C GLY A 267 21.92 9.67 -18.12
N VAL A 268 21.14 9.21 -17.15
CA VAL A 268 21.58 8.40 -16.02
C VAL A 268 21.03 6.98 -16.09
N THR A 269 21.68 6.04 -15.43
CA THR A 269 21.27 4.63 -15.48
C THR A 269 20.20 4.33 -14.43
N TYR A 270 19.12 3.71 -14.87
CA TYR A 270 18.04 3.19 -14.03
C TYR A 270 18.33 1.76 -13.58
N HIS A 271 18.19 1.49 -12.29
CA HIS A 271 18.19 0.15 -11.70
C HIS A 271 16.98 -0.04 -10.80
N ARG A 272 16.48 -1.25 -10.74
CA ARG A 272 15.49 -1.69 -9.76
C ARG A 272 15.78 -3.15 -9.39
N PRO A 273 15.97 -3.49 -8.10
CA PRO A 273 16.07 -4.88 -7.69
C PRO A 273 14.75 -5.61 -8.03
N PRO A 274 14.78 -6.94 -8.22
CA PRO A 274 13.55 -7.70 -8.37
C PRO A 274 12.64 -7.46 -7.17
N MET A 275 11.32 -7.58 -7.38
CA MET A 275 10.40 -7.64 -6.24
C MET A 275 10.52 -8.98 -5.53
N PRO A 276 10.19 -9.05 -4.22
CA PRO A 276 10.18 -10.31 -3.49
C PRO A 276 9.36 -11.41 -4.20
N ASN A 277 8.16 -11.07 -4.69
CA ASN A 277 7.28 -12.00 -5.38
C ASN A 277 7.12 -13.30 -4.56
N TYR A 278 7.61 -14.42 -5.12
CA TYR A 278 7.59 -15.73 -4.48
C TYR A 278 9.00 -16.23 -4.11
N ASP A 279 9.95 -15.33 -3.84
CA ASP A 279 11.27 -15.68 -3.29
C ASP A 279 11.11 -16.42 -1.95
N SER A 280 11.98 -17.39 -1.70
CA SER A 280 11.89 -18.21 -0.48
C SER A 280 11.99 -17.38 0.80
N ARG A 281 12.77 -16.30 0.79
CA ARG A 281 12.90 -15.36 1.92
C ARG A 281 11.58 -14.65 2.24
N LEU A 282 10.77 -14.30 1.21
CA LEU A 282 9.43 -13.77 1.44
C LEU A 282 8.52 -14.83 2.07
N ILE A 283 8.53 -16.06 1.55
CA ILE A 283 7.71 -17.13 2.10
C ILE A 283 8.10 -17.42 3.56
N GLU A 284 9.39 -17.44 3.88
CA GLU A 284 9.89 -17.56 5.26
C GLU A 284 9.42 -16.41 6.15
N ALA A 285 9.43 -15.16 5.64
CA ALA A 285 8.91 -14.00 6.37
C ALA A 285 7.40 -14.13 6.64
N LEU A 286 6.61 -14.59 5.68
CA LEU A 286 5.17 -14.81 5.86
C LEU A 286 4.89 -15.92 6.88
N VAL A 287 5.66 -17.01 6.87
CA VAL A 287 5.57 -18.09 7.86
C VAL A 287 5.93 -17.57 9.25
N SER A 288 7.04 -16.84 9.39
CA SER A 288 7.45 -16.21 10.66
C SER A 288 6.36 -15.28 11.19
N THR A 289 5.80 -14.43 10.32
CA THR A 289 4.70 -13.53 10.66
C THR A 289 3.49 -14.28 11.22
N ILE A 290 3.12 -15.41 10.63
CA ILE A 290 2.01 -16.25 11.12
C ILE A 290 2.34 -16.84 12.48
N GLU A 291 3.55 -17.40 12.63
CA GLU A 291 4.02 -18.03 13.86
C GLU A 291 4.04 -17.03 15.04
N ASP A 292 4.53 -15.84 14.82
CA ASP A 292 4.61 -14.78 15.84
C ASP A 292 3.22 -14.29 16.27
N ASN A 293 2.25 -14.38 15.38
CA ASN A 293 0.88 -13.89 15.61
C ASN A 293 -0.12 -14.99 16.00
N LYS A 294 0.21 -16.29 15.88
CA LYS A 294 -0.76 -17.39 16.08
C LYS A 294 -1.37 -17.46 17.48
N ASN A 295 -0.73 -16.86 18.48
CA ASN A 295 -1.20 -16.82 19.85
C ASN A 295 -1.94 -15.51 20.20
N ASN A 296 -2.03 -14.56 19.28
CA ASN A 296 -2.79 -13.34 19.48
C ASN A 296 -4.28 -13.65 19.59
N PRO A 297 -5.05 -12.80 20.30
CA PRO A 297 -6.48 -13.04 20.48
C PRO A 297 -7.25 -13.11 19.16
N PHE A 298 -8.07 -14.13 19.02
CA PHE A 298 -9.09 -14.22 17.98
C PHE A 298 -10.36 -13.53 18.48
N ILE A 299 -10.80 -12.49 17.81
CA ILE A 299 -11.94 -11.67 18.19
C ILE A 299 -13.04 -11.71 17.13
N SER A 300 -14.30 -11.56 17.56
CA SER A 300 -15.38 -11.27 16.63
C SER A 300 -15.17 -9.90 16.02
N HIS A 301 -15.14 -9.82 14.70
CA HIS A 301 -14.91 -8.56 13.99
C HIS A 301 -16.21 -8.13 13.30
N ASN A 302 -16.73 -6.96 13.68
CA ASN A 302 -17.86 -6.32 13.04
C ASN A 302 -17.54 -4.87 12.68
N PRO A 303 -17.14 -4.64 11.42
CA PRO A 303 -16.69 -3.31 10.97
C PRO A 303 -17.78 -2.23 11.01
N GLU A 304 -19.06 -2.60 11.08
CA GLU A 304 -20.16 -1.62 11.21
C GLU A 304 -20.17 -0.95 12.60
N LYS A 305 -19.61 -1.61 13.62
CA LYS A 305 -19.47 -1.09 14.98
C LYS A 305 -18.16 -0.35 15.21
N THR A 306 -17.18 -0.52 14.32
CA THR A 306 -15.88 0.15 14.42
C THR A 306 -16.02 1.56 13.85
N THR A 307 -16.33 2.53 14.69
CA THR A 307 -16.39 3.94 14.29
C THR A 307 -14.99 4.54 14.29
N PHE A 308 -14.75 5.55 13.45
CA PHE A 308 -13.52 6.36 13.42
C PHE A 308 -13.17 7.00 14.81
N ASN A 309 -14.11 6.96 15.77
CA ASN A 309 -13.93 7.47 17.13
C ASN A 309 -13.20 6.49 18.07
N GLU A 310 -13.06 5.23 17.68
CA GLU A 310 -12.35 4.19 18.45
C GLU A 310 -10.95 3.93 17.90
N MET A 311 -10.52 4.66 16.87
CA MET A 311 -9.10 4.74 16.55
C MET A 311 -8.40 5.30 17.80
N ASP A 312 -7.50 4.51 18.35
CA ASP A 312 -6.69 4.90 19.50
C ASP A 312 -6.16 6.31 19.29
N LYS A 313 -6.61 7.23 20.16
CA LYS A 313 -6.02 8.56 20.19
C LYS A 313 -4.55 8.35 20.47
N PRO A 314 -3.66 8.78 19.59
CA PRO A 314 -2.25 8.51 19.77
C PRO A 314 -1.78 9.02 21.12
N LYS A 315 -1.24 8.12 21.92
CA LYS A 315 -0.49 8.47 23.12
C LYS A 315 0.94 8.74 22.69
N GLY A 316 1.25 9.94 22.25
CA GLY A 316 2.61 10.31 21.91
C GLY A 316 2.71 11.70 21.27
N GLU A 317 3.86 12.33 21.41
CA GLU A 317 4.20 13.53 20.65
C GLU A 317 4.43 13.15 19.18
N MET A 318 3.96 14.03 18.28
CA MET A 318 4.20 13.89 16.84
C MET A 318 5.71 13.78 16.58
N PRO A 319 6.18 12.79 15.80
CA PRO A 319 7.60 12.64 15.47
C PRO A 319 8.22 13.95 14.93
N ASP A 320 9.48 14.23 15.28
CA ASP A 320 10.10 15.51 14.95
C ASP A 320 10.21 15.77 13.44
N PHE A 321 10.38 14.71 12.62
CA PHE A 321 10.39 14.85 11.17
C PHE A 321 9.01 15.24 10.62
N VAL A 322 7.91 14.75 11.21
CA VAL A 322 6.53 15.13 10.85
C VAL A 322 6.28 16.58 11.25
N LYS A 323 6.77 17.02 12.44
CA LYS A 323 6.75 18.43 12.84
C LYS A 323 7.50 19.31 11.85
N ALA A 324 8.67 18.84 11.36
CA ALA A 324 9.47 19.56 10.37
C ALA A 324 8.78 19.64 8.99
N MET A 325 8.15 18.56 8.52
CA MET A 325 7.36 18.56 7.28
C MET A 325 6.16 19.52 7.35
N LEU A 326 5.48 19.57 8.50
CA LEU A 326 4.32 20.47 8.70
C LEU A 326 4.75 21.93 8.94
N ALA A 327 5.95 22.17 9.47
CA ALA A 327 6.48 23.51 9.72
C ALA A 327 6.95 24.23 8.45
N ASN A 328 7.24 23.50 7.36
CA ASN A 328 7.63 24.08 6.08
C ASN A 328 6.45 24.68 5.27
N LYS A 329 5.21 24.57 5.74
CA LYS A 329 4.08 25.32 5.17
C LYS A 329 4.16 26.79 5.58
N LYS A 330 4.31 27.68 4.62
CA LYS A 330 4.25 29.13 4.83
C LYS A 330 2.94 29.49 5.55
N ASP A 331 3.07 30.15 6.71
CA ASP A 331 1.94 30.71 7.44
C ASP A 331 1.14 31.67 6.53
N GLY A 332 -0.13 31.41 6.34
CA GLY A 332 -1.04 32.36 5.73
C GLY A 332 -2.15 31.83 4.83
N GLU A 333 -2.10 30.60 4.34
CA GLU A 333 -3.19 30.05 3.53
C GLU A 333 -4.25 29.38 4.39
N LYS A 334 -5.43 30.03 4.45
CA LYS A 334 -6.65 29.38 4.99
C LYS A 334 -6.94 28.16 4.10
N PRO A 335 -7.17 26.98 4.69
CA PRO A 335 -7.53 25.81 3.89
C PRO A 335 -8.84 26.13 3.13
N GLU A 336 -8.73 26.27 1.83
CA GLU A 336 -9.93 26.31 0.98
C GLU A 336 -10.63 24.95 1.07
N MET A 337 -11.96 25.01 0.99
CA MET A 337 -12.78 23.79 0.96
C MET A 337 -12.36 22.98 -0.28
N PRO A 338 -11.95 21.70 -0.13
CA PRO A 338 -11.51 20.89 -1.24
C PRO A 338 -12.53 20.90 -2.39
N ASP A 339 -12.05 20.94 -3.64
CA ASP A 339 -12.93 21.07 -4.82
C ASP A 339 -13.92 19.90 -4.96
N PHE A 340 -13.56 18.69 -4.47
CA PHE A 340 -14.51 17.58 -4.43
C PHE A 340 -15.70 17.86 -3.49
N VAL A 341 -15.46 18.55 -2.35
CA VAL A 341 -16.52 18.98 -1.42
C VAL A 341 -17.35 20.09 -2.06
N LYS A 342 -16.70 21.02 -2.78
CA LYS A 342 -17.39 22.07 -3.57
C LYS A 342 -18.23 21.43 -4.69
N LYS A 343 -17.69 20.44 -5.43
CA LYS A 343 -18.41 19.68 -6.47
C LYS A 343 -19.55 18.82 -5.89
N MET A 344 -19.34 18.16 -4.74
CA MET A 344 -20.40 17.41 -4.03
C MET A 344 -21.56 18.32 -3.58
N LEU A 345 -21.25 19.55 -3.17
CA LEU A 345 -22.24 20.56 -2.80
C LEU A 345 -22.91 21.24 -4.01
N ALA A 346 -22.21 21.31 -5.15
CA ALA A 346 -22.72 21.94 -6.39
C ALA A 346 -23.60 21.01 -7.24
N ASN A 347 -23.45 19.70 -7.16
CA ASN A 347 -24.23 18.72 -7.93
C ASN A 347 -25.66 18.49 -7.40
N LYS A 348 -26.24 19.46 -6.71
CA LYS A 348 -27.63 19.47 -6.25
C LYS A 348 -28.57 20.00 -7.34
N LYS A 349 -28.97 19.13 -8.28
CA LYS A 349 -30.26 19.25 -8.95
C LYS A 349 -31.00 17.91 -8.83
N GLY A 350 -31.94 17.84 -7.87
CA GLY A 350 -32.88 16.72 -7.73
C GLY A 350 -32.87 16.10 -6.34
N GLY A 351 -33.78 16.54 -5.50
CA GLY A 351 -34.39 16.04 -4.29
C GLY A 351 -33.82 14.76 -3.65
N GLU A 352 -33.11 14.92 -2.65
CA GLU A 352 -32.85 14.28 -1.37
C GLU A 352 -31.42 14.64 -0.94
N LYS A 353 -31.29 15.22 0.26
CA LYS A 353 -29.98 15.62 0.76
C LYS A 353 -29.22 14.34 1.13
N PRO A 354 -28.11 13.98 0.48
CA PRO A 354 -27.24 12.98 1.05
C PRO A 354 -26.77 13.48 2.42
N GLU A 355 -26.88 12.66 3.44
CA GLU A 355 -26.33 12.99 4.74
C GLU A 355 -24.83 13.27 4.60
N MET A 356 -24.43 14.42 5.07
CA MET A 356 -23.03 14.84 5.04
C MET A 356 -22.25 13.89 5.93
N PRO A 357 -21.15 13.29 5.45
CA PRO A 357 -20.33 12.38 6.26
C PRO A 357 -19.96 13.05 7.60
N ASP A 358 -19.98 12.30 8.68
CA ASP A 358 -19.79 12.86 10.03
C ASP A 358 -18.45 13.57 10.22
N PHE A 359 -17.41 13.18 9.46
CA PHE A 359 -16.13 13.87 9.48
C PHE A 359 -16.23 15.31 8.90
N VAL A 360 -17.07 15.50 7.87
CA VAL A 360 -17.32 16.84 7.28
C VAL A 360 -18.16 17.70 8.23
N LYS A 361 -19.15 17.10 8.91
CA LYS A 361 -19.94 17.79 9.97
C LYS A 361 -19.03 18.28 11.09
N LYS A 362 -18.06 17.46 11.53
CA LYS A 362 -17.09 17.84 12.59
C LYS A 362 -16.07 18.88 12.12
N MET A 363 -15.60 18.81 10.86
CA MET A 363 -14.72 19.84 10.28
C MET A 363 -15.39 21.23 10.25
N LEU A 364 -16.71 21.26 10.04
CA LEU A 364 -17.49 22.51 10.02
C LEU A 364 -17.89 23.00 11.42
N ALA A 365 -18.02 22.10 12.41
CA ALA A 365 -18.39 22.43 13.80
C ALA A 365 -17.23 23.02 14.61
N ASN A 366 -15.97 22.73 14.27
CA ASN A 366 -14.79 23.31 14.93
C ASN A 366 -14.42 24.74 14.46
N LYS A 367 -15.36 25.44 13.84
CA LYS A 367 -15.26 26.85 13.38
C LYS A 367 -16.00 27.82 14.27
N LYS A 368 -16.06 27.59 15.61
CA LYS A 368 -16.47 28.62 16.58
C LYS A 368 -15.37 28.89 17.57
#